data_ae3e4d8e9a408d335f9ffee62dc92368
#
_entry.id   ae3e4d8e9a408d335f9ffee62dc92368
#
_cell.length_a   1.000
_cell.length_b   1.000
_cell.length_c   1.000
_cell.angle_alpha   90.00
_cell.angle_beta   90.00
_cell.angle_gamma   90.00
#
_symmetry.space_group_name_H-M   'P 1'
#
loop_
_entity.id
_entity.type
_entity.pdbx_description
1 polymer ?
#
loop_
_entity_poly.entity_id
_entity_poly.type
_entity_poly.pdbx_seq_one_letter_code
_entity_poly.pdbx_strand_id
1 'polypeptide(L)'
;MAREKKPRRSNGRRSPLAAAALIGIGLLLTGGIYAGASAAMAATDTPTSASNSASSVEEGKKLFQANCATCHGLDLQGSEQGPSLFGVGELSVHFQVSTGRMPLQAQGPQAPQKPVQFTDEQINAIAAYVQSSAPGPDYPSAEILDGQGDLSHGAELFRINCAMCHNVAGAGGALTEGKWAPDLHTVTPLNMYAAMVTGPQNMPVFNDLNLTPEDKRDVISYLMFLQKSESPGGYALGSLGPVSEGLFIWIFGIGALIALTVWITAKSN
;
A
#
# COMPACT_ATOMS: atom_id res chain seq x y z
N MET A 1 37.90 -3.48 73.76
CA MET A 1 37.58 -4.47 72.72
C MET A 1 36.86 -3.76 71.57
N ALA A 2 37.60 -3.38 70.53
CA ALA A 2 37.03 -2.74 69.33
C ALA A 2 36.50 -3.80 68.37
N ARG A 3 35.24 -3.71 68.01
CA ARG A 3 34.55 -4.63 67.07
C ARG A 3 34.89 -4.18 65.64
N GLU A 4 35.70 -4.97 64.95
CA GLU A 4 36.06 -4.79 63.53
C GLU A 4 34.82 -4.99 62.63
N LYS A 5 34.42 -3.94 61.91
CA LYS A 5 33.30 -3.97 60.94
C LYS A 5 33.76 -4.66 59.65
N LYS A 6 33.29 -5.87 59.35
CA LYS A 6 33.48 -6.56 58.10
C LYS A 6 32.93 -5.72 56.92
N PRO A 7 33.68 -5.56 55.81
CA PRO A 7 33.19 -4.83 54.65
C PRO A 7 32.01 -5.56 53.98
N ARG A 8 30.93 -4.85 53.77
CA ARG A 8 29.74 -5.32 53.05
C ARG A 8 30.12 -5.53 51.57
N ARG A 9 30.15 -6.80 51.12
CA ARG A 9 30.27 -7.12 49.70
C ARG A 9 29.08 -6.50 48.95
N SER A 10 29.33 -5.50 48.10
CA SER A 10 28.33 -4.95 47.19
C SER A 10 28.00 -6.01 46.15
N ASN A 11 26.75 -6.49 46.12
CA ASN A 11 26.26 -7.36 45.04
C ASN A 11 26.33 -6.59 43.73
N GLY A 12 27.22 -6.97 42.82
CA GLY A 12 27.44 -6.32 41.51
C GLY A 12 26.18 -6.20 40.64
N ARG A 13 25.12 -6.91 40.98
CA ARG A 13 23.78 -6.79 40.32
C ARG A 13 22.99 -5.53 40.70
N ARG A 14 23.46 -4.75 41.69
CA ARG A 14 22.80 -3.49 42.12
C ARG A 14 23.54 -2.26 41.67
N SER A 15 24.58 -2.36 40.86
CA SER A 15 25.25 -1.17 40.31
C SER A 15 24.42 -0.60 39.16
N PRO A 16 24.24 0.71 39.05
CA PRO A 16 23.49 1.35 37.98
C PRO A 16 24.09 1.04 36.58
N LEU A 17 25.40 0.85 36.52
CA LEU A 17 26.11 0.44 35.30
C LEU A 17 25.75 -0.99 34.86
N ALA A 18 25.64 -1.92 35.80
CA ALA A 18 25.21 -3.29 35.48
C ALA A 18 23.74 -3.35 34.99
N ALA A 19 22.86 -2.54 35.58
CA ALA A 19 21.49 -2.40 35.15
C ALA A 19 21.39 -1.79 33.73
N ALA A 20 22.14 -0.72 33.48
CA ALA A 20 22.21 -0.10 32.16
C ALA A 20 22.76 -1.07 31.08
N ALA A 21 23.79 -1.84 31.41
CA ALA A 21 24.36 -2.84 30.50
C ALA A 21 23.35 -3.96 30.18
N LEU A 22 22.61 -4.46 31.17
CA LEU A 22 21.59 -5.48 30.95
C LEU A 22 20.41 -4.97 30.11
N ILE A 23 19.98 -3.75 30.32
CA ILE A 23 18.94 -3.10 29.49
C ILE A 23 19.45 -2.91 28.06
N GLY A 24 20.68 -2.44 27.88
CA GLY A 24 21.29 -2.27 26.56
C GLY A 24 21.40 -3.60 25.80
N ILE A 25 21.85 -4.67 26.43
CA ILE A 25 21.90 -6.02 25.84
C ILE A 25 20.50 -6.53 25.50
N GLY A 26 19.53 -6.32 26.39
CA GLY A 26 18.13 -6.70 26.14
C GLY A 26 17.54 -5.97 24.91
N LEU A 27 17.78 -4.68 24.77
CA LEU A 27 17.33 -3.88 23.63
C LEU A 27 18.03 -4.29 22.32
N LEU A 28 19.32 -4.59 22.36
CA LEU A 28 20.07 -5.07 21.19
C LEU A 28 19.60 -6.45 20.73
N LEU A 29 19.35 -7.36 21.67
CA LEU A 29 18.84 -8.69 21.34
C LEU A 29 17.41 -8.65 20.77
N THR A 30 16.51 -7.91 21.43
CA THR A 30 15.13 -7.79 20.94
C THR A 30 15.05 -7.01 19.64
N GLY A 31 15.80 -5.93 19.48
CA GLY A 31 15.89 -5.16 18.24
C GLY A 31 16.52 -5.97 17.10
N GLY A 32 17.56 -6.75 17.37
CA GLY A 32 18.21 -7.62 16.39
C GLY A 32 17.30 -8.77 15.92
N ILE A 33 16.58 -9.41 16.84
CA ILE A 33 15.59 -10.46 16.50
C ILE A 33 14.44 -9.86 15.70
N TYR A 34 13.91 -8.71 16.10
CA TYR A 34 12.84 -8.03 15.37
C TYR A 34 13.29 -7.60 13.96
N ALA A 35 14.46 -6.99 13.82
CA ALA A 35 15.02 -6.61 12.51
C ALA A 35 15.28 -7.83 11.62
N GLY A 36 15.81 -8.92 12.17
CA GLY A 36 16.01 -10.17 11.44
C GLY A 36 14.72 -10.82 10.99
N ALA A 37 13.70 -10.85 11.84
CA ALA A 37 12.37 -11.36 11.49
C ALA A 37 11.69 -10.49 10.43
N SER A 38 11.76 -9.17 10.56
CA SER A 38 11.20 -8.23 9.57
C SER A 38 11.89 -8.33 8.21
N ALA A 39 13.22 -8.51 8.18
CA ALA A 39 13.97 -8.72 6.94
C ALA A 39 13.64 -10.07 6.27
N ALA A 40 13.42 -11.12 7.06
CA ALA A 40 13.00 -12.42 6.55
C ALA A 40 11.57 -12.38 5.96
N MET A 41 10.66 -11.63 6.58
CA MET A 41 9.30 -11.44 6.05
C MET A 41 9.28 -10.56 4.78
N ALA A 42 10.11 -9.51 4.72
CA ALA A 42 10.23 -8.66 3.53
C ALA A 42 10.87 -9.38 2.32
N ALA A 43 11.65 -10.45 2.55
CA ALA A 43 12.25 -11.23 1.47
C ALA A 43 11.27 -12.25 0.83
N THR A 44 10.09 -12.46 1.41
CA THR A 44 9.05 -13.39 0.90
C THR A 44 7.98 -12.72 0.04
N ASP A 45 8.04 -11.39 -0.14
CA ASP A 45 7.05 -10.62 -0.92
C ASP A 45 7.27 -10.67 -2.45
N THR A 46 7.96 -11.67 -2.97
CA THR A 46 7.88 -11.94 -4.41
C THR A 46 6.61 -12.76 -4.63
N PRO A 47 5.58 -12.23 -5.31
CA PRO A 47 4.42 -13.04 -5.66
C PRO A 47 4.89 -14.16 -6.59
N THR A 48 5.14 -15.30 -6.01
CA THR A 48 5.32 -16.53 -6.76
C THR A 48 3.97 -16.80 -7.41
N SER A 49 3.93 -16.89 -8.75
CA SER A 49 2.73 -17.35 -9.47
C SER A 49 2.12 -18.48 -8.68
N ALA A 50 0.88 -18.28 -8.22
CA ALA A 50 0.18 -19.26 -7.42
C ALA A 50 0.34 -20.60 -8.13
N SER A 51 0.98 -21.56 -7.48
CA SER A 51 1.08 -22.88 -8.08
C SER A 51 -0.36 -23.38 -8.24
N ASN A 52 -0.86 -23.47 -9.48
CA ASN A 52 -2.17 -24.01 -9.82
C ASN A 52 -2.19 -25.52 -9.53
N SER A 53 -1.70 -25.91 -8.34
CA SER A 53 -1.80 -27.28 -7.87
C SER A 53 -3.27 -27.60 -7.61
N ALA A 54 -3.70 -28.80 -7.92
CA ALA A 54 -5.08 -29.22 -7.66
C ALA A 54 -5.50 -29.02 -6.20
N SER A 55 -4.55 -29.09 -5.26
CA SER A 55 -4.78 -28.83 -3.84
C SER A 55 -5.07 -27.35 -3.53
N SER A 56 -4.39 -26.42 -4.19
CA SER A 56 -4.65 -24.99 -4.01
C SER A 56 -6.00 -24.56 -4.61
N VAL A 57 -6.38 -25.10 -5.74
CA VAL A 57 -7.69 -24.85 -6.37
C VAL A 57 -8.83 -25.38 -5.47
N GLU A 58 -8.69 -26.56 -4.89
CA GLU A 58 -9.72 -27.12 -4.01
C GLU A 58 -9.85 -26.34 -2.70
N GLU A 59 -8.75 -25.88 -2.13
CA GLU A 59 -8.78 -25.00 -0.96
C GLU A 59 -9.39 -23.63 -1.31
N GLY A 60 -9.03 -23.05 -2.44
CA GLY A 60 -9.62 -21.83 -2.97
C GLY A 60 -11.13 -21.94 -3.16
N LYS A 61 -11.60 -23.08 -3.67
CA LYS A 61 -13.03 -23.36 -3.79
C LYS A 61 -13.75 -23.33 -2.45
N LYS A 62 -13.21 -23.96 -1.42
CA LYS A 62 -13.80 -23.95 -0.06
C LYS A 62 -13.86 -22.54 0.51
N LEU A 63 -12.75 -21.79 0.38
CA LEU A 63 -12.69 -20.40 0.84
C LEU A 63 -13.69 -19.52 0.10
N PHE A 64 -13.80 -19.67 -1.23
CA PHE A 64 -14.76 -18.95 -2.04
C PHE A 64 -16.19 -19.25 -1.64
N GLN A 65 -16.55 -20.53 -1.50
CA GLN A 65 -17.89 -20.95 -1.10
C GLN A 65 -18.28 -20.42 0.28
N ALA A 66 -17.34 -20.36 1.21
CA ALA A 66 -17.58 -19.86 2.55
C ALA A 66 -17.72 -18.33 2.63
N ASN A 67 -17.03 -17.58 1.79
CA ASN A 67 -16.89 -16.12 1.98
C ASN A 67 -17.39 -15.27 0.79
N CYS A 68 -17.56 -15.84 -0.39
CA CYS A 68 -17.81 -15.09 -1.63
C CYS A 68 -19.11 -15.51 -2.33
N ALA A 69 -19.50 -16.79 -2.22
CA ALA A 69 -20.59 -17.38 -2.98
C ALA A 69 -21.96 -16.74 -2.68
N THR A 70 -22.17 -16.19 -1.50
CA THR A 70 -23.42 -15.49 -1.15
C THR A 70 -23.74 -14.35 -2.13
N CYS A 71 -22.72 -13.62 -2.56
CA CYS A 71 -22.89 -12.50 -3.50
C CYS A 71 -22.58 -12.91 -4.95
N HIS A 72 -21.54 -13.74 -5.16
CA HIS A 72 -21.06 -14.07 -6.51
C HIS A 72 -21.61 -15.38 -7.08
N GLY A 73 -22.48 -16.09 -6.33
CA GLY A 73 -23.03 -17.39 -6.72
C GLY A 73 -22.04 -18.54 -6.50
N LEU A 74 -22.55 -19.74 -6.35
CA LEU A 74 -21.73 -20.96 -6.11
C LEU A 74 -20.85 -21.31 -7.30
N ASP A 75 -21.34 -21.01 -8.51
CA ASP A 75 -20.68 -21.29 -9.79
C ASP A 75 -20.17 -20.00 -10.47
N LEU A 76 -19.86 -18.96 -9.70
CA LEU A 76 -19.29 -17.67 -10.16
C LEU A 76 -20.23 -16.85 -11.05
N GLN A 77 -21.49 -17.25 -11.21
CA GLN A 77 -22.46 -16.64 -12.14
C GLN A 77 -22.95 -15.26 -11.70
N GLY A 78 -22.68 -14.86 -10.44
CA GLY A 78 -23.21 -13.64 -9.83
C GLY A 78 -24.61 -13.83 -9.24
N SER A 79 -25.13 -12.76 -8.66
CA SER A 79 -26.48 -12.64 -8.08
C SER A 79 -26.94 -11.18 -8.11
N GLU A 80 -28.10 -10.86 -7.53
CA GLU A 80 -28.53 -9.47 -7.32
C GLU A 80 -27.60 -8.68 -6.39
N GLN A 81 -26.79 -9.37 -5.57
CA GLN A 81 -25.89 -8.74 -4.58
C GLN A 81 -24.46 -8.57 -5.06
N GLY A 82 -24.07 -9.28 -6.13
CA GLY A 82 -22.71 -9.22 -6.66
C GLY A 82 -22.62 -9.67 -8.12
N PRO A 83 -21.68 -9.09 -8.87
CA PRO A 83 -21.54 -9.40 -10.29
C PRO A 83 -21.04 -10.83 -10.52
N SER A 84 -21.24 -11.32 -11.75
CA SER A 84 -20.59 -12.52 -12.26
C SER A 84 -19.06 -12.34 -12.24
N LEU A 85 -18.35 -13.42 -11.95
CA LEU A 85 -16.90 -13.48 -12.01
C LEU A 85 -16.34 -14.13 -13.27
N PHE A 86 -17.19 -14.44 -14.26
CA PHE A 86 -16.71 -14.95 -15.53
C PHE A 86 -15.84 -13.92 -16.26
N GLY A 87 -14.62 -14.33 -16.65
CA GLY A 87 -13.64 -13.47 -17.30
C GLY A 87 -12.86 -12.54 -16.35
N VAL A 88 -13.07 -12.65 -15.03
CA VAL A 88 -12.41 -11.79 -14.03
C VAL A 88 -10.96 -12.18 -13.84
N GLY A 89 -10.65 -13.48 -13.82
CA GLY A 89 -9.27 -13.99 -13.69
C GLY A 89 -8.64 -13.82 -12.32
N GLU A 90 -7.46 -14.38 -12.17
CA GLU A 90 -6.73 -14.39 -10.89
C GLU A 90 -6.22 -13.00 -10.47
N LEU A 91 -5.82 -12.19 -11.44
CA LEU A 91 -5.27 -10.85 -11.18
C LEU A 91 -6.29 -9.92 -10.52
N SER A 92 -7.54 -9.94 -11.01
CA SER A 92 -8.62 -9.13 -10.43
C SER A 92 -8.98 -9.61 -9.02
N VAL A 93 -9.04 -10.93 -8.81
CA VAL A 93 -9.30 -11.51 -7.49
C VAL A 93 -8.22 -11.10 -6.51
N HIS A 94 -6.95 -11.25 -6.89
CA HIS A 94 -5.82 -10.82 -6.08
C HIS A 94 -5.97 -9.34 -5.68
N PHE A 95 -6.18 -8.46 -6.65
CA PHE A 95 -6.34 -7.02 -6.38
C PHE A 95 -7.47 -6.73 -5.39
N GLN A 96 -8.65 -7.27 -5.62
CA GLN A 96 -9.82 -6.97 -4.79
C GLN A 96 -9.68 -7.49 -3.36
N VAL A 97 -9.09 -8.67 -3.19
CA VAL A 97 -8.95 -9.31 -1.87
C VAL A 97 -7.73 -8.81 -1.12
N SER A 98 -6.56 -8.67 -1.77
CA SER A 98 -5.32 -8.19 -1.14
C SER A 98 -5.38 -6.72 -0.74
N THR A 99 -6.26 -5.94 -1.36
CA THR A 99 -6.51 -4.54 -0.97
C THR A 99 -7.65 -4.39 0.05
N GLY A 100 -8.24 -5.50 0.51
CA GLY A 100 -9.33 -5.52 1.48
C GLY A 100 -10.66 -4.96 0.96
N ARG A 101 -10.81 -4.73 -0.35
CA ARG A 101 -12.07 -4.29 -0.94
C ARG A 101 -13.12 -5.39 -0.90
N MET A 102 -12.71 -6.62 -1.12
CA MET A 102 -13.54 -7.81 -0.97
C MET A 102 -13.10 -8.63 0.24
N PRO A 103 -14.04 -9.27 0.96
CA PRO A 103 -15.50 -9.23 0.80
C PRO A 103 -16.10 -7.84 1.11
N LEU A 104 -17.08 -7.40 0.30
CA LEU A 104 -17.74 -6.11 0.48
C LEU A 104 -18.64 -6.16 1.74
N GLN A 105 -18.59 -5.13 2.58
CA GLN A 105 -19.43 -5.07 3.80
C GLN A 105 -20.80 -4.44 3.57
N ALA A 106 -20.86 -3.46 2.66
CA ALA A 106 -22.09 -2.76 2.34
C ALA A 106 -22.00 -2.19 0.92
N GLN A 107 -23.14 -2.10 0.25
CA GLN A 107 -23.24 -1.42 -1.04
C GLN A 107 -23.00 0.08 -0.86
N GLY A 108 -22.32 0.71 -1.80
CA GLY A 108 -21.97 2.11 -1.77
C GLY A 108 -21.44 2.60 -3.12
N PRO A 109 -21.12 3.90 -3.23
CA PRO A 109 -20.61 4.48 -4.47
C PRO A 109 -19.27 3.88 -4.90
N GLN A 110 -18.51 3.33 -3.96
CA GLN A 110 -17.21 2.70 -4.18
C GLN A 110 -16.92 1.69 -3.05
N ALA A 111 -16.27 0.57 -3.39
CA ALA A 111 -15.79 -0.37 -2.39
C ALA A 111 -14.59 0.22 -1.61
N PRO A 112 -14.74 0.53 -0.31
CA PRO A 112 -13.64 1.08 0.48
C PRO A 112 -12.56 0.03 0.72
N GLN A 113 -11.33 0.50 0.81
CA GLN A 113 -10.22 -0.33 1.27
C GLN A 113 -10.35 -0.59 2.78
N LYS A 114 -10.16 -1.83 3.19
CA LYS A 114 -10.28 -2.31 4.58
C LYS A 114 -9.06 -3.16 4.94
N PRO A 115 -8.87 -3.48 6.24
CA PRO A 115 -7.91 -4.50 6.63
C PRO A 115 -8.16 -5.82 5.90
N VAL A 116 -7.10 -6.41 5.37
CA VAL A 116 -7.15 -7.68 4.65
C VAL A 116 -7.52 -8.80 5.62
N GLN A 117 -8.44 -9.67 5.20
CA GLN A 117 -8.99 -10.74 6.06
C GLN A 117 -8.35 -12.11 5.81
N PHE A 118 -7.61 -12.26 4.72
CA PHE A 118 -7.02 -13.51 4.27
C PHE A 118 -5.50 -13.41 4.24
N THR A 119 -4.83 -14.54 4.43
CA THR A 119 -3.37 -14.62 4.19
C THR A 119 -3.08 -14.64 2.69
N ASP A 120 -1.84 -14.37 2.30
CA ASP A 120 -1.45 -14.36 0.89
C ASP A 120 -1.66 -15.74 0.23
N GLU A 121 -1.44 -16.83 0.97
CA GLU A 121 -1.71 -18.19 0.49
C GLU A 121 -3.21 -18.41 0.24
N GLN A 122 -4.06 -17.89 1.11
CA GLN A 122 -5.52 -17.98 0.93
C GLN A 122 -6.00 -17.11 -0.24
N ILE A 123 -5.44 -15.91 -0.40
CA ILE A 123 -5.73 -15.03 -1.55
C ILE A 123 -5.35 -15.73 -2.84
N ASN A 124 -4.14 -16.29 -2.90
CA ASN A 124 -3.64 -17.02 -4.07
C ASN A 124 -4.49 -18.28 -4.36
N ALA A 125 -4.95 -18.99 -3.34
CA ALA A 125 -5.83 -20.14 -3.51
C ALA A 125 -7.20 -19.73 -4.10
N ILE A 126 -7.82 -18.67 -3.57
CA ILE A 126 -9.08 -18.13 -4.11
C ILE A 126 -8.89 -17.67 -5.56
N ALA A 127 -7.79 -16.97 -5.86
CA ALA A 127 -7.46 -16.50 -7.19
C ALA A 127 -7.28 -17.68 -8.17
N ALA A 128 -6.54 -18.73 -7.78
CA ALA A 128 -6.36 -19.95 -8.57
C ALA A 128 -7.69 -20.68 -8.85
N TYR A 129 -8.59 -20.75 -7.86
CA TYR A 129 -9.92 -21.34 -8.08
C TYR A 129 -10.73 -20.54 -9.11
N VAL A 130 -10.77 -19.22 -8.97
CA VAL A 130 -11.51 -18.38 -9.94
C VAL A 130 -10.88 -18.48 -11.33
N GLN A 131 -9.55 -18.44 -11.44
CA GLN A 131 -8.85 -18.60 -12.71
C GLN A 131 -9.15 -19.94 -13.38
N SER A 132 -9.18 -21.02 -12.60
CA SER A 132 -9.46 -22.37 -13.14
C SER A 132 -10.89 -22.53 -13.65
N SER A 133 -11.84 -21.79 -13.09
CA SER A 133 -13.28 -21.90 -13.39
C SER A 133 -13.77 -20.79 -14.32
N ALA A 134 -13.15 -19.62 -14.28
CA ALA A 134 -13.54 -18.42 -15.00
C ALA A 134 -12.29 -17.63 -15.44
N PRO A 135 -11.51 -18.15 -16.41
CA PRO A 135 -10.25 -17.55 -16.85
C PRO A 135 -10.39 -16.09 -17.24
N GLY A 136 -9.38 -15.27 -16.90
CA GLY A 136 -9.29 -13.86 -17.21
C GLY A 136 -7.84 -13.39 -17.18
N PRO A 137 -7.56 -12.10 -16.88
CA PRO A 137 -6.20 -11.58 -16.80
C PRO A 137 -5.34 -12.36 -15.80
N ASP A 138 -4.16 -12.77 -16.26
CA ASP A 138 -3.14 -13.49 -15.50
C ASP A 138 -2.16 -12.52 -14.80
N TYR A 139 -1.35 -13.04 -13.86
CA TYR A 139 -0.25 -12.30 -13.28
C TYR A 139 0.78 -11.88 -14.34
N PRO A 140 1.36 -10.67 -14.23
CA PRO A 140 2.43 -10.25 -15.12
C PRO A 140 3.73 -11.02 -14.83
N SER A 141 4.67 -10.98 -15.79
CA SER A 141 6.02 -11.42 -15.55
C SER A 141 6.70 -10.55 -14.47
N ALA A 142 7.66 -11.13 -13.75
CA ALA A 142 8.40 -10.41 -12.71
C ALA A 142 9.14 -9.17 -13.24
N GLU A 143 9.51 -9.17 -14.52
CA GLU A 143 10.15 -8.05 -15.18
C GLU A 143 9.26 -6.79 -15.22
N ILE A 144 7.95 -6.94 -15.37
CA ILE A 144 7.02 -5.80 -15.35
C ILE A 144 6.96 -5.11 -13.98
N LEU A 145 7.28 -5.83 -12.92
CA LEU A 145 7.18 -5.36 -11.54
C LEU A 145 8.52 -4.94 -10.92
N ASP A 146 9.62 -5.03 -11.66
CA ASP A 146 10.99 -4.90 -11.13
C ASP A 146 11.44 -3.45 -10.81
N GLY A 147 10.67 -2.45 -11.27
CA GLY A 147 11.00 -1.04 -11.10
C GLY A 147 12.20 -0.55 -11.93
N GLN A 148 12.55 -1.27 -12.99
CA GLN A 148 13.69 -0.96 -13.87
C GLN A 148 13.26 -0.36 -15.23
N GLY A 149 12.03 0.12 -15.35
CA GLY A 149 11.53 0.82 -16.54
C GLY A 149 12.08 2.25 -16.67
N ASP A 150 11.75 2.91 -17.78
CA ASP A 150 12.14 4.30 -18.03
C ASP A 150 11.30 5.26 -17.17
N LEU A 151 11.98 5.89 -16.20
CA LEU A 151 11.33 6.83 -15.27
C LEU A 151 10.79 8.08 -15.97
N SER A 152 11.47 8.58 -17.01
CA SER A 152 11.05 9.77 -17.73
C SER A 152 9.80 9.52 -18.55
N HIS A 153 9.77 8.41 -19.27
CA HIS A 153 8.61 7.96 -20.04
C HIS A 153 7.43 7.61 -19.13
N GLY A 154 7.68 6.89 -18.04
CA GLY A 154 6.67 6.58 -17.03
C GLY A 154 6.05 7.83 -16.40
N ALA A 155 6.87 8.86 -16.11
CA ALA A 155 6.38 10.15 -15.62
C ALA A 155 5.50 10.88 -16.64
N GLU A 156 5.83 10.81 -17.92
CA GLU A 156 5.02 11.40 -19.00
C GLU A 156 3.68 10.67 -19.10
N LEU A 157 3.70 9.35 -19.18
CA LEU A 157 2.50 8.52 -19.26
C LEU A 157 1.59 8.72 -18.05
N PHE A 158 2.17 8.80 -16.86
CA PHE A 158 1.41 9.06 -15.63
C PHE A 158 0.72 10.43 -15.66
N ARG A 159 1.41 11.48 -16.08
CA ARG A 159 0.80 12.82 -16.19
C ARG A 159 -0.35 12.88 -17.18
N ILE A 160 -0.24 12.16 -18.28
CA ILE A 160 -1.26 12.16 -19.34
C ILE A 160 -2.48 11.32 -18.93
N ASN A 161 -2.27 10.14 -18.36
CA ASN A 161 -3.33 9.14 -18.18
C ASN A 161 -3.87 9.03 -16.75
N CYS A 162 -3.08 9.39 -15.73
CA CYS A 162 -3.35 9.03 -14.34
C CYS A 162 -3.50 10.24 -13.42
N ALA A 163 -2.71 11.29 -13.63
CA ALA A 163 -2.61 12.44 -12.72
C ALA A 163 -3.92 13.21 -12.55
N MET A 164 -4.82 13.16 -13.52
CA MET A 164 -6.12 13.81 -13.44
C MET A 164 -6.96 13.28 -12.27
N CYS A 165 -6.86 11.98 -11.98
CA CYS A 165 -7.57 11.34 -10.87
C CYS A 165 -6.67 11.16 -9.64
N HIS A 166 -5.41 10.71 -9.85
CA HIS A 166 -4.50 10.36 -8.77
C HIS A 166 -3.62 11.51 -8.27
N ASN A 167 -3.81 12.74 -8.79
CA ASN A 167 -2.92 13.87 -8.52
C ASN A 167 -1.52 13.68 -9.16
N VAL A 168 -0.85 14.77 -9.48
CA VAL A 168 0.48 14.77 -10.09
C VAL A 168 1.55 14.11 -9.22
N ALA A 169 1.38 14.16 -7.90
CA ALA A 169 2.25 13.52 -6.92
C ALA A 169 1.77 12.13 -6.46
N GLY A 170 0.70 11.59 -7.04
CA GLY A 170 0.19 10.27 -6.67
C GLY A 170 -0.63 10.22 -5.37
N ALA A 171 -0.94 11.38 -4.77
CA ALA A 171 -1.65 11.46 -3.47
C ALA A 171 -3.15 11.11 -3.53
N GLY A 172 -3.66 10.76 -4.71
CA GLY A 172 -5.08 10.53 -4.90
C GLY A 172 -5.91 11.81 -4.91
N GLY A 173 -7.22 11.66 -4.93
CA GLY A 173 -8.13 12.81 -4.94
C GLY A 173 -9.60 12.44 -4.95
N ALA A 174 -10.44 13.41 -4.64
CA ALA A 174 -11.89 13.26 -4.71
C ALA A 174 -12.36 13.25 -6.17
N LEU A 175 -13.28 12.34 -6.47
CA LEU A 175 -13.98 12.24 -7.73
C LEU A 175 -15.45 12.60 -7.56
N THR A 176 -16.21 12.53 -8.63
CA THR A 176 -17.65 12.81 -8.59
C THR A 176 -18.44 11.74 -7.84
N GLU A 177 -19.64 12.07 -7.37
CA GLU A 177 -20.59 11.13 -6.74
C GLU A 177 -20.08 10.44 -5.48
N GLY A 178 -19.23 11.10 -4.69
CA GLY A 178 -18.67 10.53 -3.46
C GLY A 178 -17.61 9.45 -3.66
N LYS A 179 -17.05 9.35 -4.87
CA LYS A 179 -15.95 8.46 -5.20
C LYS A 179 -14.60 9.17 -5.02
N TRP A 180 -13.53 8.39 -4.95
CA TRP A 180 -12.17 8.92 -4.83
C TRP A 180 -11.14 8.02 -5.52
N ALA A 181 -10.08 8.62 -6.03
CA ALA A 181 -8.89 7.91 -6.46
C ALA A 181 -7.95 7.72 -5.26
N PRO A 182 -7.44 6.50 -5.02
CA PRO A 182 -6.59 6.24 -3.86
C PRO A 182 -5.21 6.90 -3.99
N ASP A 183 -4.58 7.09 -2.83
CA ASP A 183 -3.15 7.40 -2.72
C ASP A 183 -2.32 6.22 -3.21
N LEU A 184 -1.30 6.49 -4.02
CA LEU A 184 -0.44 5.50 -4.63
C LEU A 184 0.90 5.28 -3.89
N HIS A 185 1.17 6.04 -2.82
CA HIS A 185 2.45 5.96 -2.11
C HIS A 185 2.69 4.64 -1.35
N THR A 186 1.64 3.87 -1.09
CA THR A 186 1.72 2.59 -0.36
C THR A 186 1.26 1.39 -1.18
N VAL A 187 0.97 1.59 -2.46
CA VAL A 187 0.46 0.52 -3.34
C VAL A 187 1.62 -0.33 -3.85
N THR A 188 1.47 -1.65 -3.82
CA THR A 188 2.48 -2.58 -4.35
C THR A 188 2.53 -2.54 -5.89
N PRO A 189 3.68 -2.86 -6.51
CA PRO A 189 3.80 -2.93 -7.98
C PRO A 189 2.76 -3.84 -8.64
N LEU A 190 2.47 -4.98 -8.03
CA LEU A 190 1.45 -5.91 -8.54
C LEU A 190 0.06 -5.28 -8.52
N ASN A 191 -0.31 -4.58 -7.44
CA ASN A 191 -1.60 -3.91 -7.37
C ASN A 191 -1.70 -2.69 -8.30
N MET A 192 -0.58 -2.01 -8.61
CA MET A 192 -0.55 -0.98 -9.66
C MET A 192 -0.84 -1.59 -11.03
N TYR A 193 -0.16 -2.69 -11.37
CA TYR A 193 -0.39 -3.41 -12.62
C TYR A 193 -1.83 -3.92 -12.72
N ALA A 194 -2.30 -4.60 -11.68
CA ALA A 194 -3.65 -5.14 -11.61
C ALA A 194 -4.72 -4.05 -11.81
N ALA A 195 -4.54 -2.88 -11.18
CA ALA A 195 -5.46 -1.76 -11.34
C ALA A 195 -5.51 -1.24 -12.79
N MET A 196 -4.37 -1.13 -13.46
CA MET A 196 -4.32 -0.71 -14.86
C MET A 196 -5.00 -1.71 -15.80
N VAL A 197 -4.79 -3.01 -15.59
CA VAL A 197 -5.34 -4.06 -16.46
C VAL A 197 -6.83 -4.30 -16.21
N THR A 198 -7.27 -4.22 -14.96
CA THR A 198 -8.64 -4.62 -14.57
C THR A 198 -9.62 -3.47 -14.42
N GLY A 199 -9.14 -2.22 -14.31
CA GLY A 199 -9.97 -1.04 -14.21
C GLY A 199 -10.94 -1.07 -13.01
N PRO A 200 -10.46 -1.18 -11.76
CA PRO A 200 -11.33 -1.31 -10.61
C PRO A 200 -12.17 -0.06 -10.37
N GLN A 201 -13.44 -0.26 -10.02
CA GLN A 201 -14.38 0.81 -9.70
C GLN A 201 -14.57 1.78 -10.89
N ASN A 202 -14.11 3.03 -10.76
CA ASN A 202 -14.20 4.05 -11.80
C ASN A 202 -12.91 4.24 -12.61
N MET A 203 -11.88 3.47 -12.31
CA MET A 203 -10.64 3.51 -13.07
C MET A 203 -10.88 2.86 -14.45
N PRO A 204 -10.48 3.49 -15.55
CA PRO A 204 -10.58 2.86 -16.85
C PRO A 204 -9.63 1.67 -16.98
N VAL A 205 -9.97 0.72 -17.85
CA VAL A 205 -9.08 -0.38 -18.23
C VAL A 205 -8.05 0.16 -19.23
N PHE A 206 -6.77 0.00 -18.90
CA PHE A 206 -5.66 0.29 -19.80
C PHE A 206 -5.17 -1.01 -20.44
N ASN A 207 -5.82 -1.41 -21.51
CA ASN A 207 -5.40 -2.58 -22.29
C ASN A 207 -4.07 -2.32 -23.03
N ASP A 208 -3.47 -3.37 -23.61
CA ASP A 208 -2.17 -3.29 -24.27
C ASP A 208 -2.17 -2.46 -25.57
N LEU A 209 -3.34 -2.12 -26.12
CA LEU A 209 -3.45 -1.19 -27.24
C LEU A 209 -3.32 0.26 -26.79
N ASN A 210 -3.67 0.57 -25.53
CA ASN A 210 -3.60 1.91 -24.99
C ASN A 210 -2.29 2.16 -24.23
N LEU A 211 -1.87 1.20 -23.43
CA LEU A 211 -0.60 1.15 -22.72
C LEU A 211 -0.01 -0.24 -22.90
N THR A 212 1.10 -0.33 -23.58
CA THR A 212 1.82 -1.60 -23.77
C THR A 212 2.28 -2.17 -22.40
N PRO A 213 2.66 -3.44 -22.31
CA PRO A 213 3.26 -3.97 -21.08
C PRO A 213 4.49 -3.17 -20.62
N GLU A 214 5.32 -2.70 -21.56
CA GLU A 214 6.48 -1.85 -21.31
C GLU A 214 6.07 -0.49 -20.74
N ASP A 215 5.04 0.16 -21.30
CA ASP A 215 4.49 1.41 -20.79
C ASP A 215 4.00 1.25 -19.34
N LYS A 216 3.33 0.14 -19.03
CA LYS A 216 2.88 -0.17 -17.66
C LYS A 216 4.07 -0.37 -16.72
N ARG A 217 5.14 -1.03 -17.15
CA ARG A 217 6.40 -1.16 -16.42
C ARG A 217 7.03 0.19 -16.11
N ASP A 218 7.06 1.10 -17.08
CA ASP A 218 7.60 2.44 -16.92
C ASP A 218 6.79 3.26 -15.91
N VAL A 219 5.44 3.21 -16.01
CA VAL A 219 4.56 3.85 -15.02
C VAL A 219 4.76 3.27 -13.62
N ILE A 220 4.87 1.96 -13.48
CA ILE A 220 5.13 1.30 -12.19
C ILE A 220 6.49 1.75 -11.63
N SER A 221 7.53 1.76 -12.47
CA SER A 221 8.87 2.21 -12.09
C SER A 221 8.89 3.66 -11.61
N TYR A 222 8.18 4.55 -12.32
CA TYR A 222 8.02 5.93 -11.90
C TYR A 222 7.28 6.05 -10.55
N LEU A 223 6.21 5.31 -10.34
CA LEU A 223 5.48 5.33 -9.06
C LEU A 223 6.34 4.77 -7.91
N MET A 224 7.10 3.70 -8.14
CA MET A 224 8.06 3.19 -7.16
C MET A 224 9.16 4.20 -6.83
N PHE A 225 9.60 4.98 -7.82
CA PHE A 225 10.51 6.09 -7.60
C PHE A 225 9.87 7.18 -6.73
N LEU A 226 8.63 7.58 -7.01
CA LEU A 226 7.90 8.55 -6.18
C LEU A 226 7.73 8.08 -4.73
N GLN A 227 7.44 6.80 -4.52
CA GLN A 227 7.30 6.20 -3.18
C GLN A 227 8.59 6.27 -2.34
N LYS A 228 9.75 6.18 -2.99
CA LYS A 228 11.07 6.20 -2.35
C LYS A 228 11.67 7.60 -2.25
N SER A 229 11.16 8.55 -3.03
CA SER A 229 11.70 9.90 -3.08
C SER A 229 11.22 10.72 -1.90
N GLU A 230 12.15 11.16 -1.07
CA GLU A 230 11.87 12.13 -0.01
C GLU A 230 11.61 13.51 -0.62
N SER A 231 10.74 14.29 0.04
CA SER A 231 10.52 15.68 -0.34
C SER A 231 11.78 16.50 -0.13
N PRO A 232 12.39 17.08 -1.19
CA PRO A 232 13.64 17.83 -1.05
C PRO A 232 13.51 19.11 -0.22
N GLY A 233 12.28 19.56 0.05
CA GLY A 233 11.98 20.73 0.88
C GLY A 233 11.72 20.43 2.36
N GLY A 234 11.78 19.17 2.79
CA GLY A 234 11.54 18.72 4.17
C GLY A 234 10.19 18.02 4.35
N TYR A 235 9.13 18.70 4.77
CA TYR A 235 7.85 18.04 5.04
C TYR A 235 7.04 17.84 3.76
N ALA A 236 6.62 16.61 3.50
CA ALA A 236 5.84 16.24 2.32
C ALA A 236 4.40 16.76 2.33
N LEU A 237 3.87 17.20 3.49
CA LEU A 237 2.52 17.76 3.68
C LEU A 237 1.40 16.92 3.01
N GLY A 238 1.51 15.59 3.11
CA GLY A 238 0.58 14.63 2.50
C GLY A 238 0.73 14.45 1.00
N SER A 239 1.88 14.90 0.43
CA SER A 239 2.18 14.80 -1.02
C SER A 239 1.11 15.44 -1.93
N LEU A 240 0.34 16.39 -1.42
CA LEU A 240 -0.67 17.13 -2.19
C LEU A 240 -0.06 18.19 -3.10
N GLY A 241 1.28 18.32 -3.09
CA GLY A 241 2.01 19.25 -3.92
C GLY A 241 1.72 20.73 -3.58
N PRO A 242 1.56 21.59 -4.59
CA PRO A 242 1.44 23.04 -4.40
C PRO A 242 0.26 23.49 -3.53
N VAL A 243 -0.77 22.67 -3.39
CA VAL A 243 -2.00 23.04 -2.64
C VAL A 243 -1.70 23.16 -1.14
N SER A 244 -1.12 22.16 -0.52
CA SER A 244 -0.79 22.17 0.92
C SER A 244 0.36 23.12 1.22
N GLU A 245 1.37 23.16 0.35
CA GLU A 245 2.51 24.07 0.48
C GLU A 245 2.06 25.53 0.35
N GLY A 246 1.23 25.84 -0.66
CA GLY A 246 0.66 27.15 -0.85
C GLY A 246 -0.20 27.59 0.33
N LEU A 247 -1.04 26.70 0.87
CA LEU A 247 -1.86 27.01 2.05
C LEU A 247 -1.00 27.35 3.27
N PHE A 248 0.09 26.59 3.49
CA PHE A 248 1.03 26.87 4.57
C PHE A 248 1.69 28.25 4.41
N ILE A 249 2.16 28.60 3.22
CA ILE A 249 2.76 29.89 2.93
C ILE A 249 1.76 31.03 3.13
N TRP A 250 0.52 30.88 2.67
CA TRP A 250 -0.54 31.87 2.84
C TRP A 250 -0.85 32.12 4.32
N ILE A 251 -1.09 31.09 5.11
CA ILE A 251 -1.47 31.25 6.52
C ILE A 251 -0.30 31.79 7.34
N PHE A 252 0.86 31.16 7.26
CA PHE A 252 1.99 31.50 8.12
C PHE A 252 2.87 32.62 7.56
N GLY A 253 3.16 32.62 6.26
CA GLY A 253 4.01 33.61 5.62
C GLY A 253 3.33 34.98 5.55
N ILE A 254 2.17 35.04 4.92
CA ILE A 254 1.42 36.31 4.78
C ILE A 254 0.86 36.77 6.13
N GLY A 255 0.39 35.85 6.98
CA GLY A 255 -0.04 36.18 8.34
C GLY A 255 1.07 36.81 9.18
N ALA A 256 2.29 36.28 9.11
CA ALA A 256 3.46 36.88 9.77
C ALA A 256 3.82 38.27 9.23
N LEU A 257 3.74 38.47 7.91
CA LEU A 257 3.98 39.78 7.29
C LEU A 257 2.94 40.81 7.72
N ILE A 258 1.67 40.45 7.76
CA ILE A 258 0.58 41.32 8.25
C ILE A 258 0.80 41.64 9.72
N ALA A 259 1.10 40.67 10.56
CA ALA A 259 1.36 40.90 11.97
C ALA A 259 2.56 41.84 12.17
N LEU A 260 3.62 41.67 11.38
CA LEU A 260 4.80 42.53 11.44
C LEU A 260 4.48 43.98 11.03
N THR A 261 3.71 44.17 9.95
CA THR A 261 3.33 45.52 9.49
C THR A 261 2.42 46.21 10.49
N VAL A 262 1.44 45.52 11.10
CA VAL A 262 0.61 46.07 12.17
C VAL A 262 1.46 46.44 13.41
N TRP A 263 2.40 45.61 13.80
CA TRP A 263 3.28 45.86 14.90
C TRP A 263 4.18 47.10 14.70
N ILE A 264 4.74 47.26 13.48
CA ILE A 264 5.55 48.44 13.13
C ILE A 264 4.69 49.70 13.15
N THR A 265 3.52 49.67 12.57
CA THR A 265 2.63 50.86 12.54
C THR A 265 2.07 51.21 13.93
N ALA A 266 1.76 50.22 14.75
CA ALA A 266 1.32 50.46 16.12
C ALA A 266 2.37 51.09 17.02
N LYS A 267 3.66 50.91 16.71
CA LYS A 267 4.77 51.53 17.45
C LYS A 267 5.14 52.94 16.96
N SER A 268 4.67 53.33 15.78
CA SER A 268 4.97 54.67 15.22
C SER A 268 4.01 55.77 15.64
N ASN A 269 2.99 55.46 16.42
CA ASN A 269 2.07 56.36 17.09
C ASN A 269 2.42 56.37 18.60
#